data_9241a9962329e32d2e1c0be5cedf6401
#
_entry.id   9241a9962329e32d2e1c0be5cedf6401
#
_cell.length_a   1.000
_cell.length_b   1.000
_cell.length_c   1.000
_cell.angle_alpha   90.00
_cell.angle_beta   90.00
_cell.angle_gamma   90.00
#
_symmetry.space_group_name_H-M   'P 1'
#
loop_
_entity.id
_entity.type
_entity.pdbx_description
1 polymer ?
#
loop_
_entity_poly.entity_id
_entity_poly.type
_entity_poly.pdbx_seq_one_letter_code
_entity_poly.pdbx_strand_id
1 'polypeptide(L)'
;MRIIAGKYRGRVLKEFKGREIRPTADRAKEAIFNILQTDIYGSSFLDLYSGTGNMGVEALSRGAERVVMVDSSKESVQIMKFNVDMIKEDAEVVLADAFSFVSTTREKFDIIFLDPPYDIDATPVLEAIAKNGLLNEDGIVIYEHSEDFKVGEIEGLEHFNTRKYGIAHFEFYGELK
;
A
#
# COMPACT_ATOMS: atom_id res chain seq x y z
N MET A 1 -1.28 -10.48 12.25
CA MET A 1 -0.85 -10.62 10.85
C MET A 1 0.54 -11.23 10.75
N ARG A 2 0.85 -11.85 9.63
CA ARG A 2 2.17 -12.44 9.37
C ARG A 2 2.64 -12.12 7.97
N ILE A 3 3.94 -12.24 7.74
CA ILE A 3 4.54 -12.17 6.40
C ILE A 3 4.20 -13.47 5.66
N ILE A 4 3.58 -13.35 4.50
CA ILE A 4 3.03 -14.50 3.74
C ILE A 4 4.11 -15.19 2.92
N ALA A 5 4.99 -14.43 2.27
CA ALA A 5 6.01 -14.96 1.36
C ALA A 5 7.33 -14.18 1.43
N GLY A 6 8.32 -14.64 0.67
CA GLY A 6 9.63 -14.03 0.57
C GLY A 6 10.60 -14.41 1.68
N LYS A 7 11.65 -13.60 1.82
CA LYS A 7 12.81 -13.81 2.72
C LYS A 7 12.41 -14.00 4.19
N TYR A 8 11.32 -13.35 4.63
CA TYR A 8 10.89 -13.33 6.04
C TYR A 8 9.58 -14.05 6.28
N ARG A 9 9.16 -14.94 5.37
CA ARG A 9 7.92 -15.71 5.45
C ARG A 9 7.70 -16.31 6.84
N GLY A 10 6.46 -16.17 7.35
CA GLY A 10 6.01 -16.76 8.61
C GLY A 10 6.28 -15.89 9.84
N ARG A 11 7.08 -14.82 9.75
CA ARG A 11 7.26 -13.90 10.86
C ARG A 11 5.96 -13.17 11.19
N VAL A 12 5.66 -13.09 12.49
CA VAL A 12 4.47 -12.44 13.02
C VAL A 12 4.78 -10.95 13.21
N LEU A 13 3.91 -10.10 12.68
CA LEU A 13 4.03 -8.66 12.82
C LEU A 13 3.37 -8.17 14.11
N LYS A 14 3.93 -7.12 14.70
CA LYS A 14 3.29 -6.37 15.76
C LYS A 14 2.06 -5.66 15.22
N GLU A 15 0.98 -5.68 15.99
CA GLU A 15 -0.31 -5.10 15.66
C GLU A 15 -0.79 -4.13 16.73
N PHE A 16 -1.85 -3.40 16.41
CA PHE A 16 -2.56 -2.59 17.41
C PHE A 16 -3.17 -3.49 18.48
N LYS A 17 -3.12 -3.05 19.73
CA LYS A 17 -3.76 -3.78 20.83
C LYS A 17 -5.28 -3.86 20.62
N GLY A 18 -5.84 -5.05 20.80
CA GLY A 18 -7.29 -5.27 20.76
C GLY A 18 -7.93 -5.32 19.37
N ARG A 19 -7.15 -5.32 18.28
CA ARG A 19 -7.66 -5.59 16.94
C ARG A 19 -7.50 -7.08 16.62
N GLU A 20 -8.62 -7.76 16.35
CA GLU A 20 -8.60 -9.12 15.82
C GLU A 20 -8.24 -9.12 14.33
N ILE A 21 -7.33 -10.01 13.97
CA ILE A 21 -6.95 -10.24 12.57
C ILE A 21 -8.13 -10.92 11.86
N ARG A 22 -8.55 -10.38 10.75
CA ARG A 22 -9.51 -11.06 9.87
C ARG A 22 -8.74 -11.99 8.92
N PRO A 23 -9.03 -13.30 8.88
CA PRO A 23 -8.40 -14.22 7.93
C PRO A 23 -8.55 -13.80 6.46
N THR A 24 -9.58 -13.02 6.15
CA THR A 24 -9.83 -12.45 4.83
C THR A 24 -8.75 -11.45 4.42
N ALA A 25 -8.20 -10.67 5.37
CA ALA A 25 -7.15 -9.69 5.10
C ALA A 25 -5.83 -10.36 4.64
N ASP A 26 -5.43 -11.47 5.25
CA ASP A 26 -4.24 -12.20 4.84
C ASP A 26 -4.41 -12.82 3.43
N ARG A 27 -5.60 -13.32 3.10
CA ARG A 27 -5.93 -13.84 1.76
C ARG A 27 -5.93 -12.74 0.70
N ALA A 28 -6.51 -11.59 1.01
CA ALA A 28 -6.51 -10.44 0.10
C ALA A 28 -5.08 -9.97 -0.17
N LYS A 29 -4.26 -9.81 0.89
CA LYS A 29 -2.84 -9.47 0.76
C LYS A 29 -2.09 -10.47 -0.13
N GLU A 30 -2.23 -11.77 0.12
CA GLU A 30 -1.61 -12.82 -0.70
C GLU A 30 -2.01 -12.70 -2.17
N ALA A 31 -3.30 -12.51 -2.43
CA ALA A 31 -3.82 -12.40 -3.79
C ALA A 31 -3.29 -11.14 -4.51
N ILE A 32 -3.22 -9.99 -3.84
CA ILE A 32 -2.66 -8.77 -4.41
C ILE A 32 -1.17 -8.97 -4.75
N PHE A 33 -0.38 -9.50 -3.84
CA PHE A 33 1.03 -9.75 -4.11
C PHE A 33 1.27 -10.89 -5.13
N ASN A 34 0.34 -11.80 -5.33
CA ASN A 34 0.41 -12.78 -6.43
C ASN A 34 0.17 -12.10 -7.79
N ILE A 35 -0.65 -11.06 -7.86
CA ILE A 35 -0.80 -10.24 -9.07
C ILE A 35 0.50 -9.47 -9.35
N LEU A 36 1.13 -8.94 -8.32
CA LEU A 36 2.36 -8.15 -8.39
C LEU A 36 3.64 -8.99 -8.49
N GLN A 37 3.56 -10.32 -8.59
CA GLN A 37 4.72 -11.21 -8.42
C GLN A 37 5.89 -10.92 -9.38
N THR A 38 5.60 -10.40 -10.58
CA THR A 38 6.61 -10.02 -11.58
C THR A 38 7.13 -8.60 -11.39
N ASP A 39 6.39 -7.76 -10.68
CA ASP A 39 6.64 -6.32 -10.60
C ASP A 39 7.26 -5.91 -9.27
N ILE A 40 7.14 -6.76 -8.23
CA ILE A 40 7.54 -6.42 -6.86
C ILE A 40 9.06 -6.49 -6.64
N TYR A 41 9.76 -7.44 -7.26
CA TYR A 41 11.21 -7.60 -7.07
C TYR A 41 11.99 -6.44 -7.70
N GLY A 42 12.81 -5.76 -6.89
CA GLY A 42 13.57 -4.59 -7.31
C GLY A 42 12.74 -3.31 -7.43
N SER A 43 11.44 -3.33 -7.09
CA SER A 43 10.55 -2.18 -7.21
C SER A 43 10.73 -1.15 -6.08
N SER A 44 10.31 0.07 -6.38
CA SER A 44 10.00 1.11 -5.40
C SER A 44 8.51 1.04 -5.03
N PHE A 45 8.21 0.84 -3.75
CA PHE A 45 6.87 0.63 -3.22
C PHE A 45 6.48 1.73 -2.25
N LEU A 46 5.34 2.38 -2.47
CA LEU A 46 4.73 3.36 -1.56
C LEU A 46 3.48 2.75 -0.92
N ASP A 47 3.45 2.72 0.40
CA ASP A 47 2.33 2.23 1.22
C ASP A 47 1.69 3.42 1.95
N LEU A 48 0.55 3.88 1.45
CA LEU A 48 -0.23 4.99 2.01
C LEU A 48 -1.34 4.46 2.93
N TYR A 49 -1.56 5.13 4.06
CA TYR A 49 -2.41 4.64 5.15
C TYR A 49 -1.89 3.31 5.71
N SER A 50 -0.59 3.23 5.89
CA SER A 50 0.16 1.98 6.07
C SER A 50 -0.16 1.22 7.37
N GLY A 51 -0.72 1.90 8.39
CA GLY A 51 -1.14 1.29 9.65
C GLY A 51 0.00 0.58 10.37
N THR A 52 0.00 -0.74 10.37
CA THR A 52 1.06 -1.56 10.98
C THR A 52 2.27 -1.77 10.07
N GLY A 53 2.22 -1.28 8.83
CA GLY A 53 3.23 -1.55 7.80
C GLY A 53 3.09 -2.91 7.13
N ASN A 54 1.94 -3.54 7.23
CA ASN A 54 1.73 -4.91 6.76
C ASN A 54 2.00 -5.09 5.25
N MET A 55 1.60 -4.14 4.41
CA MET A 55 1.86 -4.19 2.97
C MET A 55 3.32 -3.84 2.65
N GLY A 56 3.86 -2.78 3.25
CA GLY A 56 5.26 -2.39 3.05
C GLY A 56 6.25 -3.46 3.50
N VAL A 57 6.04 -4.09 4.67
CA VAL A 57 6.89 -5.18 5.17
C VAL A 57 6.78 -6.44 4.29
N GLU A 58 5.59 -6.75 3.77
CA GLU A 58 5.42 -7.83 2.79
C GLU A 58 6.19 -7.53 1.49
N ALA A 59 6.15 -6.27 1.00
CA ALA A 59 6.89 -5.83 -0.17
C ALA A 59 8.40 -6.02 0.03
N LEU A 60 8.96 -5.59 1.17
CA LEU A 60 10.36 -5.83 1.54
C LEU A 60 10.70 -7.33 1.53
N SER A 61 9.85 -8.16 2.15
CA SER A 61 10.06 -9.61 2.20
C SER A 61 10.09 -10.25 0.82
N ARG A 62 9.38 -9.71 -0.15
CA ARG A 62 9.31 -10.18 -1.54
C ARG A 62 10.37 -9.55 -2.45
N GLY A 63 11.23 -8.68 -1.91
CA GLY A 63 12.39 -8.14 -2.61
C GLY A 63 12.17 -6.78 -3.27
N ALA A 64 11.20 -5.98 -2.81
CA ALA A 64 11.16 -4.57 -3.16
C ALA A 64 12.48 -3.92 -2.73
N GLU A 65 13.07 -3.11 -3.61
CA GLU A 65 14.37 -2.45 -3.35
C GLU A 65 14.22 -1.25 -2.42
N ARG A 66 13.09 -0.54 -2.56
CA ARG A 66 12.78 0.63 -1.75
C ARG A 66 11.33 0.60 -1.30
N VAL A 67 11.11 0.84 -0.01
CA VAL A 67 9.76 0.93 0.55
C VAL A 67 9.62 2.21 1.36
N VAL A 68 8.57 2.97 1.08
CA VAL A 68 8.13 4.15 1.84
C VAL A 68 6.77 3.84 2.43
N MET A 69 6.62 3.99 3.74
CA MET A 69 5.37 3.76 4.47
C MET A 69 4.92 5.06 5.13
N VAL A 70 3.70 5.49 4.85
CA VAL A 70 3.13 6.77 5.30
C VAL A 70 1.87 6.54 6.11
N ASP A 71 1.81 7.12 7.29
CA ASP A 71 0.61 7.13 8.13
C ASP A 71 0.57 8.41 8.99
N SER A 72 -0.62 8.91 9.25
CA SER A 72 -0.83 10.12 10.07
C SER A 72 -0.80 9.84 11.59
N SER A 73 -0.86 8.57 11.99
CA SER A 73 -0.86 8.15 13.39
C SER A 73 0.56 7.91 13.92
N LYS A 74 0.90 8.55 15.04
CA LYS A 74 2.16 8.28 15.74
C LYS A 74 2.28 6.83 16.22
N GLU A 75 1.17 6.20 16.60
CA GLU A 75 1.13 4.80 17.01
C GLU A 75 1.46 3.89 15.83
N SER A 76 0.85 4.14 14.65
CA SER A 76 1.16 3.44 13.41
C SER A 76 2.66 3.51 13.10
N VAL A 77 3.24 4.71 13.14
CA VAL A 77 4.67 4.93 12.87
C VAL A 77 5.57 4.14 13.83
N GLN A 78 5.22 4.07 15.13
CA GLN A 78 5.97 3.27 16.08
C GLN A 78 5.89 1.76 15.79
N ILE A 79 4.71 1.28 15.39
CA ILE A 79 4.51 -0.13 15.03
C ILE A 79 5.25 -0.47 13.73
N MET A 80 5.15 0.37 12.70
CA MET A 80 5.89 0.20 11.44
C MET A 80 7.39 0.08 11.67
N LYS A 81 7.98 1.03 12.43
CA LYS A 81 9.41 1.00 12.77
C LYS A 81 9.80 -0.30 13.47
N PHE A 82 9.00 -0.72 14.46
CA PHE A 82 9.25 -2.00 15.15
C PHE A 82 9.22 -3.19 14.18
N ASN A 83 8.25 -3.22 13.26
CA ASN A 83 8.12 -4.32 12.29
C ASN A 83 9.28 -4.35 11.28
N VAL A 84 9.75 -3.18 10.82
CA VAL A 84 10.92 -3.07 9.94
C VAL A 84 12.20 -3.50 10.66
N ASP A 85 12.43 -3.00 11.88
CA ASP A 85 13.60 -3.36 12.70
C ASP A 85 13.65 -4.87 12.98
N MET A 86 12.48 -5.49 13.21
CA MET A 86 12.38 -6.93 13.47
C MET A 86 12.89 -7.78 12.29
N ILE A 87 12.70 -7.32 11.07
CA ILE A 87 13.20 -8.02 9.87
C ILE A 87 14.60 -7.56 9.45
N LYS A 88 15.14 -6.51 10.10
CA LYS A 88 16.47 -5.95 9.82
C LYS A 88 16.62 -5.48 8.36
N GLU A 89 15.58 -4.86 7.83
CA GLU A 89 15.59 -4.19 6.54
C GLU A 89 15.49 -2.68 6.73
N ASP A 90 15.79 -1.93 5.68
CA ASP A 90 15.58 -0.49 5.63
C ASP A 90 14.27 -0.14 4.92
N ALA A 91 13.50 0.75 5.55
CA ALA A 91 12.35 1.39 4.94
C ALA A 91 12.19 2.81 5.46
N GLU A 92 11.72 3.68 4.62
CA GLU A 92 11.36 5.03 5.03
C GLU A 92 9.98 5.02 5.70
N VAL A 93 9.90 5.42 6.96
CA VAL A 93 8.65 5.50 7.72
C VAL A 93 8.34 6.96 8.01
N VAL A 94 7.25 7.46 7.43
CA VAL A 94 6.88 8.88 7.43
C VAL A 94 5.61 9.12 8.23
N LEU A 95 5.69 10.04 9.19
CA LEU A 95 4.51 10.55 9.91
C LEU A 95 3.94 11.73 9.11
N ALA A 96 2.93 11.46 8.29
CA ALA A 96 2.27 12.47 7.47
C ALA A 96 0.85 12.02 7.09
N ASP A 97 0.01 12.98 6.79
CA ASP A 97 -1.24 12.75 6.06
C ASP A 97 -0.94 12.34 4.61
N ALA A 98 -1.67 11.35 4.08
CA ALA A 98 -1.43 10.79 2.76
C ALA A 98 -1.53 11.83 1.64
N PHE A 99 -2.57 12.68 1.67
CA PHE A 99 -2.74 13.75 0.67
C PHE A 99 -1.60 14.77 0.73
N SER A 100 -1.19 15.16 1.94
CA SER A 100 -0.05 16.07 2.14
C SER A 100 1.25 15.48 1.62
N PHE A 101 1.50 14.19 1.84
CA PHE A 101 2.68 13.50 1.35
C PHE A 101 2.72 13.49 -0.18
N VAL A 102 1.67 13.00 -0.85
CA VAL A 102 1.63 12.90 -2.32
C VAL A 102 1.60 14.27 -3.01
N SER A 103 1.16 15.31 -2.30
CA SER A 103 1.16 16.69 -2.80
C SER A 103 2.54 17.35 -2.78
N THR A 104 3.45 16.87 -1.93
CA THR A 104 4.75 17.51 -1.70
C THR A 104 5.95 16.70 -2.19
N THR A 105 5.84 15.37 -2.20
CA THR A 105 6.91 14.50 -2.71
C THR A 105 7.15 14.73 -4.21
N ARG A 106 8.38 14.49 -4.65
CA ARG A 106 8.79 14.46 -6.06
C ARG A 106 9.31 13.09 -6.48
N GLU A 107 9.24 12.14 -5.56
CA GLU A 107 9.66 10.78 -5.81
C GLU A 107 8.63 10.03 -6.63
N LYS A 108 9.13 9.11 -7.46
CA LYS A 108 8.29 8.24 -8.26
C LYS A 108 8.39 6.80 -7.75
N PHE A 109 7.32 6.06 -7.95
CA PHE A 109 7.18 4.69 -7.47
C PHE A 109 6.69 3.77 -8.57
N ASP A 110 7.13 2.52 -8.52
CA ASP A 110 6.66 1.47 -9.41
C ASP A 110 5.30 0.95 -8.94
N ILE A 111 5.09 0.92 -7.62
CA ILE A 111 3.83 0.46 -7.02
C ILE A 111 3.43 1.43 -5.92
N ILE A 112 2.20 1.91 -5.98
CA ILE A 112 1.57 2.73 -4.91
C ILE A 112 0.34 1.99 -4.41
N PHE A 113 0.30 1.68 -3.12
CA PHE A 113 -0.83 1.03 -2.46
C PHE A 113 -1.52 2.01 -1.51
N LEU A 114 -2.87 2.06 -1.58
CA LEU A 114 -3.71 2.89 -0.71
C LEU A 114 -4.76 2.01 -0.03
N ASP A 115 -4.80 2.05 1.31
CA ASP A 115 -5.83 1.41 2.14
C ASP A 115 -6.36 2.40 3.20
N PRO A 116 -7.12 3.42 2.77
CA PRO A 116 -7.70 4.39 3.69
C PRO A 116 -8.78 3.74 4.57
N PRO A 117 -9.07 4.32 5.75
CA PRO A 117 -10.31 4.00 6.48
C PRO A 117 -11.53 4.11 5.57
N TYR A 118 -12.51 3.22 5.73
CA TYR A 118 -13.68 3.12 4.82
C TYR A 118 -14.58 4.37 4.78
N ASP A 119 -14.47 5.25 5.74
CA ASP A 119 -15.16 6.55 5.80
C ASP A 119 -14.39 7.70 5.12
N ILE A 120 -13.21 7.42 4.60
CA ILE A 120 -12.36 8.41 3.91
C ILE A 120 -12.44 8.22 2.40
N ASP A 121 -12.83 9.28 1.70
CA ASP A 121 -12.70 9.36 0.25
C ASP A 121 -11.25 9.65 -0.14
N ALA A 122 -10.57 8.68 -0.74
CA ALA A 122 -9.20 8.84 -1.21
C ALA A 122 -9.09 9.32 -2.67
N THR A 123 -10.20 9.66 -3.33
CA THR A 123 -10.18 10.25 -4.68
C THR A 123 -9.20 11.43 -4.80
N PRO A 124 -9.17 12.39 -3.86
CA PRO A 124 -8.19 13.49 -3.94
C PRO A 124 -6.72 13.02 -3.89
N VAL A 125 -6.43 11.91 -3.20
CA VAL A 125 -5.08 11.32 -3.15
C VAL A 125 -4.72 10.72 -4.50
N LEU A 126 -5.63 9.99 -5.14
CA LEU A 126 -5.45 9.43 -6.49
C LEU A 126 -5.21 10.53 -7.53
N GLU A 127 -6.02 11.58 -7.49
CA GLU A 127 -5.85 12.75 -8.37
C GLU A 127 -4.50 13.45 -8.16
N ALA A 128 -4.05 13.58 -6.92
CA ALA A 128 -2.75 14.16 -6.62
C ALA A 128 -1.58 13.28 -7.09
N ILE A 129 -1.69 11.94 -6.99
CA ILE A 129 -0.72 10.98 -7.54
C ILE A 129 -0.57 11.19 -9.05
N ALA A 130 -1.70 11.24 -9.77
CA ALA A 130 -1.72 11.47 -11.21
C ALA A 130 -1.13 12.83 -11.59
N LYS A 131 -1.66 13.90 -10.99
CA LYS A 131 -1.26 15.28 -11.27
C LYS A 131 0.23 15.54 -11.04
N ASN A 132 0.81 14.93 -10.01
CA ASN A 132 2.23 15.11 -9.67
C ASN A 132 3.13 14.09 -10.37
N GLY A 133 2.57 13.18 -11.18
CA GLY A 133 3.33 12.20 -11.95
C GLY A 133 4.17 11.28 -11.05
N LEU A 134 3.57 10.74 -9.98
CA LEU A 134 4.29 9.94 -8.97
C LEU A 134 4.49 8.48 -9.39
N LEU A 135 3.99 8.05 -10.55
CA LEU A 135 4.28 6.71 -11.10
C LEU A 135 5.52 6.73 -11.98
N ASN A 136 6.31 5.68 -11.88
CA ASN A 136 7.29 5.32 -12.89
C ASN A 136 6.58 4.79 -14.15
N GLU A 137 7.30 4.68 -15.26
CA GLU A 137 6.78 4.05 -16.48
C GLU A 137 6.27 2.64 -16.15
N ASP A 138 5.07 2.30 -16.62
CA ASP A 138 4.34 1.06 -16.31
C ASP A 138 4.03 0.85 -14.81
N GLY A 139 4.13 1.88 -13.99
CA GLY A 139 3.79 1.83 -12.58
C GLY A 139 2.30 1.59 -12.33
N ILE A 140 1.99 1.06 -11.16
CA ILE A 140 0.63 0.62 -10.78
C ILE A 140 0.20 1.32 -9.48
N VAL A 141 -1.01 1.87 -9.48
CA VAL A 141 -1.70 2.27 -8.24
C VAL A 141 -2.74 1.22 -7.90
N ILE A 142 -2.79 0.81 -6.64
CA ILE A 142 -3.78 -0.13 -6.10
C ILE A 142 -4.51 0.58 -4.97
N TYR A 143 -5.83 0.71 -5.12
CA TYR A 143 -6.69 1.35 -4.13
C TYR A 143 -7.67 0.35 -3.53
N GLU A 144 -7.57 0.13 -2.21
CA GLU A 144 -8.53 -0.67 -1.44
C GLU A 144 -9.66 0.21 -0.92
N HIS A 145 -10.91 -0.25 -1.12
CA HIS A 145 -12.10 0.39 -0.58
C HIS A 145 -13.20 -0.64 -0.25
N SER A 146 -14.25 -0.21 0.45
CA SER A 146 -15.42 -1.06 0.70
C SER A 146 -16.33 -1.15 -0.54
N GLU A 147 -17.17 -2.18 -0.60
CA GLU A 147 -18.15 -2.37 -1.68
C GLU A 147 -19.19 -1.23 -1.80
N ASP A 148 -19.41 -0.50 -0.71
CA ASP A 148 -20.36 0.63 -0.68
C ASP A 148 -19.79 1.89 -1.36
N PHE A 149 -18.48 1.94 -1.59
CA PHE A 149 -17.84 3.10 -2.20
C PHE A 149 -17.69 2.90 -3.71
N LYS A 150 -18.17 3.86 -4.50
CA LYS A 150 -18.00 3.87 -5.95
C LYS A 150 -16.90 4.84 -6.33
N VAL A 151 -15.80 4.31 -6.82
CA VAL A 151 -14.73 5.12 -7.39
C VAL A 151 -15.16 5.61 -8.77
N GLY A 152 -15.10 6.92 -8.98
CA GLY A 152 -15.30 7.53 -10.29
C GLY A 152 -14.07 7.41 -11.20
N GLU A 153 -14.15 8.04 -12.38
CA GLU A 153 -12.98 8.22 -13.23
C GLU A 153 -11.98 9.15 -12.54
N ILE A 154 -10.70 8.82 -12.58
CA ILE A 154 -9.60 9.63 -12.05
C ILE A 154 -8.84 10.24 -13.20
N GLU A 155 -8.83 11.57 -13.29
CA GLU A 155 -8.11 12.27 -14.34
C GLU A 155 -6.60 11.94 -14.29
N GLY A 156 -6.05 11.47 -15.41
CA GLY A 156 -4.64 11.11 -15.54
C GLY A 156 -4.31 9.66 -15.15
N LEU A 157 -5.28 8.89 -14.66
CA LEU A 157 -5.11 7.45 -14.41
C LEU A 157 -6.08 6.63 -15.27
N GLU A 158 -5.57 5.53 -15.83
CA GLU A 158 -6.36 4.53 -16.54
C GLU A 158 -6.70 3.37 -15.61
N HIS A 159 -7.98 3.17 -15.32
CA HIS A 159 -8.45 2.00 -14.59
C HIS A 159 -8.41 0.78 -15.51
N PHE A 160 -7.70 -0.29 -15.11
CA PHE A 160 -7.56 -1.48 -15.95
C PHE A 160 -8.01 -2.78 -15.29
N ASN A 161 -8.23 -2.81 -13.97
CA ASN A 161 -8.64 -4.04 -13.28
C ASN A 161 -9.34 -3.76 -11.95
N THR A 162 -10.26 -4.66 -11.58
CA THR A 162 -10.89 -4.72 -10.25
C THR A 162 -10.77 -6.11 -9.68
N ARG A 163 -10.45 -6.24 -8.41
CA ARG A 163 -10.47 -7.50 -7.65
C ARG A 163 -11.30 -7.34 -6.38
N LYS A 164 -12.02 -8.40 -6.02
CA LYS A 164 -12.91 -8.43 -4.86
C LYS A 164 -12.56 -9.58 -3.95
N TYR A 165 -12.33 -9.29 -2.68
CA TYR A 165 -12.03 -10.27 -1.64
C TYR A 165 -12.89 -9.97 -0.40
N GLY A 166 -14.02 -10.68 -0.26
CA GLY A 166 -15.01 -10.36 0.76
C GLY A 166 -15.61 -8.98 0.52
N ILE A 167 -15.54 -8.12 1.53
CA ILE A 167 -16.02 -6.73 1.46
C ILE A 167 -14.98 -5.76 0.88
N ALA A 168 -13.74 -6.19 0.72
CA ALA A 168 -12.66 -5.37 0.19
C ALA A 168 -12.65 -5.43 -1.34
N HIS A 169 -12.67 -4.27 -1.97
CA HIS A 169 -12.51 -4.10 -3.40
C HIS A 169 -11.17 -3.42 -3.65
N PHE A 170 -10.47 -3.87 -4.67
CA PHE A 170 -9.18 -3.35 -5.09
C PHE A 170 -9.28 -2.88 -6.54
N GLU A 171 -9.08 -1.60 -6.73
CA GLU A 171 -9.02 -0.98 -8.06
C GLU A 171 -7.55 -0.79 -8.47
N PHE A 172 -7.24 -1.15 -9.71
CA PHE A 172 -5.91 -1.06 -10.28
C PHE A 172 -5.88 0.00 -11.36
N TYR A 173 -4.94 0.92 -11.24
CA TYR A 173 -4.73 2.00 -12.20
C TYR A 173 -3.30 2.00 -12.68
N GLY A 174 -3.12 2.40 -13.96
CA GLY A 174 -1.86 2.79 -14.54
C GLY A 174 -1.87 4.25 -14.96
N GLU A 175 -0.75 4.76 -15.45
CA GLU A 175 -0.69 6.08 -16.06
C GLU A 175 -1.46 6.08 -17.39
N LEU A 176 -2.27 7.09 -17.63
CA LEU A 176 -2.96 7.28 -18.90
C LEU A 176 -1.92 7.56 -19.98
N LYS A 177 -1.82 6.69 -21.00
CA LYS A 177 -0.88 6.81 -22.12
C LYS A 177 -1.42 7.68 -23.23
#